data_27a110eb1b569bd9192cf92279cac56f
#
_entry.id   27a110eb1b569bd9192cf92279cac56f
#
_cell.length_a   1.000
_cell.length_b   1.000
_cell.length_c   1.000
_cell.angle_alpha   90.00
_cell.angle_beta   90.00
_cell.angle_gamma   90.00
#
_symmetry.space_group_name_H-M   'P 1'
#
loop_
_entity.id
_entity.type
_entity.pdbx_description
1 polymer ?
#
loop_
_entity_poly.entity_id
_entity_poly.type
_entity_poly.pdbx_seq_one_letter_code
_entity_poly.pdbx_strand_id
1 'polypeptide(L)'
;VGNVVVPLAGVKLGFIEVSWMFFSVGLIFWVVLLSLVMYRLMFVQPPLPDRLKPTMAIFLAPPTVAFSSWVALTKLTPDQALDPFGHILMGVAFFFTFFLITQFTRFAKLPFFMSWWAYSFPSAAMTVATFNYALFVPGAIYIAYICLCFTTVLILGLFIRTLMAIHMKDPHWVD
;
A
#
# COMPACT_ATOMS: atom_id res chain seq x y z
N VAL A 1 -8.22 -5.13 0.14
CA VAL A 1 -7.22 -5.06 -0.93
C VAL A 1 -7.48 -6.16 -1.96
N GLY A 2 -7.72 -7.42 -1.56
CA GLY A 2 -7.85 -8.54 -2.48
C GLY A 2 -8.83 -8.30 -3.63
N ASN A 3 -10.03 -7.81 -3.36
CA ASN A 3 -11.03 -7.54 -4.39
C ASN A 3 -10.56 -6.44 -5.38
N VAL A 4 -9.88 -5.42 -4.88
CA VAL A 4 -9.42 -4.30 -5.73
C VAL A 4 -8.23 -4.68 -6.63
N VAL A 5 -7.54 -5.79 -6.36
CA VAL A 5 -6.44 -6.33 -7.17
C VAL A 5 -6.96 -7.08 -8.42
N VAL A 6 -8.15 -7.68 -8.32
CA VAL A 6 -8.71 -8.53 -9.39
C VAL A 6 -8.67 -7.87 -10.78
N PRO A 7 -8.98 -6.58 -10.96
CA PRO A 7 -8.95 -5.94 -12.27
C PRO A 7 -7.59 -5.97 -12.96
N LEU A 8 -6.48 -5.98 -12.22
CA LEU A 8 -5.13 -5.98 -12.81
C LEU A 8 -4.89 -7.21 -13.70
N ALA A 9 -5.47 -8.34 -13.33
CA ALA A 9 -5.43 -9.56 -14.13
C ALA A 9 -6.71 -9.72 -14.98
N GLY A 10 -7.88 -9.47 -14.39
CA GLY A 10 -9.17 -9.71 -15.02
C GLY A 10 -9.38 -8.93 -16.33
N VAL A 11 -8.95 -7.67 -16.39
CA VAL A 11 -9.02 -6.87 -17.62
C VAL A 11 -8.14 -7.46 -18.71
N LYS A 12 -6.94 -7.91 -18.39
CA LYS A 12 -6.02 -8.55 -19.36
C LYS A 12 -6.55 -9.88 -19.91
N LEU A 13 -7.34 -10.58 -19.10
CA LEU A 13 -7.96 -11.87 -19.44
C LEU A 13 -9.34 -11.68 -20.11
N GLY A 14 -9.82 -10.45 -20.29
CA GLY A 14 -11.10 -10.15 -20.92
C GLY A 14 -12.32 -10.19 -19.99
N PHE A 15 -12.15 -10.45 -18.69
CA PHE A 15 -13.24 -10.49 -17.70
C PHE A 15 -13.56 -9.11 -17.14
N ILE A 16 -13.99 -8.18 -18.02
CA ILE A 16 -14.17 -6.76 -17.68
C ILE A 16 -15.29 -6.56 -16.65
N GLU A 17 -16.47 -7.13 -16.88
CA GLU A 17 -17.64 -6.96 -16.00
C GLU A 17 -17.39 -7.56 -14.59
N VAL A 18 -16.78 -8.73 -14.54
CA VAL A 18 -16.37 -9.35 -13.28
C VAL A 18 -15.36 -8.48 -12.53
N SER A 19 -14.42 -7.88 -13.26
CA SER A 19 -13.43 -6.96 -12.70
C SER A 19 -14.08 -5.72 -12.10
N TRP A 20 -15.09 -5.13 -12.78
CA TRP A 20 -15.87 -4.02 -12.26
C TRP A 20 -16.63 -4.39 -10.99
N MET A 21 -17.25 -5.58 -10.95
CA MET A 21 -17.95 -6.06 -9.76
C MET A 21 -17.00 -6.16 -8.55
N PHE A 22 -15.85 -6.81 -8.71
CA PHE A 22 -14.88 -6.94 -7.63
C PHE A 22 -14.29 -5.58 -7.20
N PHE A 23 -14.00 -4.70 -8.15
CA PHE A 23 -13.50 -3.36 -7.86
C PHE A 23 -14.50 -2.56 -7.02
N SER A 24 -15.76 -2.52 -7.42
CA SER A 24 -16.82 -1.77 -6.75
C SER A 24 -17.04 -2.25 -5.32
N VAL A 25 -17.17 -3.57 -5.12
CA VAL A 25 -17.30 -4.18 -3.78
C VAL A 25 -16.07 -3.84 -2.93
N GLY A 26 -14.88 -4.03 -3.51
CA GLY A 26 -13.62 -3.77 -2.80
C GLY A 26 -13.47 -2.31 -2.38
N LEU A 27 -13.89 -1.37 -3.21
CA LEU A 27 -13.82 0.07 -2.94
C LEU A 27 -14.76 0.47 -1.80
N ILE A 28 -16.02 -0.01 -1.83
CA ILE A 28 -17.02 0.29 -0.79
C ILE A 28 -16.52 -0.26 0.55
N PHE A 29 -16.14 -1.54 0.61
CA PHE A 29 -15.63 -2.14 1.85
C PHE A 29 -14.34 -1.51 2.34
N TRP A 30 -13.47 -1.04 1.44
CA TRP A 30 -12.30 -0.28 1.85
C TRP A 30 -12.66 0.97 2.64
N VAL A 31 -13.59 1.78 2.16
CA VAL A 31 -14.01 3.01 2.85
C VAL A 31 -14.60 2.69 4.22
N VAL A 32 -15.48 1.67 4.30
CA VAL A 32 -16.08 1.23 5.56
C VAL A 32 -15.01 0.75 6.54
N LEU A 33 -14.12 -0.15 6.11
CA LEU A 33 -13.08 -0.70 6.97
C LEU A 33 -12.05 0.36 7.36
N LEU A 34 -11.71 1.27 6.47
CA LEU A 34 -10.83 2.40 6.77
C LEU A 34 -11.40 3.23 7.93
N SER A 35 -12.70 3.56 7.87
CA SER A 35 -13.37 4.31 8.92
C SER A 35 -13.35 3.59 10.27
N LEU A 36 -13.63 2.27 10.27
CA LEU A 36 -13.60 1.44 11.48
C LEU A 36 -12.20 1.34 12.08
N VAL A 37 -11.17 1.13 11.26
CA VAL A 37 -9.79 1.03 11.74
C VAL A 37 -9.29 2.38 12.24
N MET A 38 -9.61 3.48 11.55
CA MET A 38 -9.26 4.82 12.01
C MET A 38 -9.96 5.15 13.33
N TYR A 39 -11.23 4.81 13.48
CA TYR A 39 -11.94 4.94 14.76
C TYR A 39 -11.24 4.15 15.87
N ARG A 40 -10.86 2.89 15.61
CA ARG A 40 -10.13 2.05 16.57
C ARG A 40 -8.80 2.68 16.99
N LEU A 41 -8.05 3.27 16.06
CA LEU A 41 -6.75 3.86 16.33
C LEU A 41 -6.84 5.18 17.13
N MET A 42 -7.89 5.97 16.89
CA MET A 42 -8.01 7.29 17.50
C MET A 42 -8.75 7.28 18.84
N PHE A 43 -9.76 6.42 19.01
CA PHE A 43 -10.72 6.56 20.10
C PHE A 43 -10.77 5.37 21.05
N VAL A 44 -10.22 4.20 20.70
CA VAL A 44 -10.38 3.01 21.55
C VAL A 44 -9.09 2.70 22.32
N GLN A 45 -9.26 2.46 23.62
CA GLN A 45 -8.19 2.01 24.51
C GLN A 45 -8.31 0.49 24.80
N PRO A 46 -7.22 -0.21 25.08
CA PRO A 46 -5.81 0.24 25.02
C PRO A 46 -5.31 0.49 23.59
N PRO A 47 -4.23 1.27 23.41
CA PRO A 47 -3.65 1.51 22.09
C PRO A 47 -3.14 0.21 21.45
N LEU A 48 -2.85 0.27 20.14
CA LEU A 48 -2.37 -0.88 19.38
C LEU A 48 -1.06 -1.42 20.01
N PRO A 49 -0.95 -2.73 20.28
CA PRO A 49 0.28 -3.35 20.77
C PRO A 49 1.46 -3.08 19.83
N ASP A 50 2.66 -2.96 20.37
CA ASP A 50 3.86 -2.59 19.63
C ASP A 50 4.13 -3.53 18.43
N ARG A 51 3.93 -4.82 18.62
CA ARG A 51 4.09 -5.84 17.57
C ARG A 51 3.12 -5.66 16.38
N LEU A 52 1.99 -5.00 16.57
CA LEU A 52 1.00 -4.75 15.51
C LEU A 52 1.13 -3.36 14.88
N LYS A 53 1.92 -2.45 15.45
CA LYS A 53 2.10 -1.10 14.89
C LYS A 53 2.61 -1.10 13.44
N PRO A 54 3.54 -1.98 13.01
CA PRO A 54 3.96 -2.04 11.61
C PRO A 54 2.83 -2.36 10.63
N THR A 55 1.76 -3.05 11.07
CA THR A 55 0.61 -3.36 10.20
C THR A 55 -0.17 -2.13 9.76
N MET A 56 0.08 -0.94 10.35
CA MET A 56 -0.50 0.32 9.88
C MET A 56 -0.11 0.65 8.43
N ALA A 57 0.96 0.06 7.90
CA ALA A 57 1.31 0.14 6.48
C ALA A 57 0.17 -0.30 5.54
N ILE A 58 -0.79 -1.11 6.03
CA ILE A 58 -1.95 -1.57 5.27
C ILE A 58 -2.81 -0.41 4.73
N PHE A 59 -2.78 0.77 5.36
CA PHE A 59 -3.53 1.94 4.88
C PHE A 59 -3.09 2.39 3.48
N LEU A 60 -1.83 2.13 3.12
CA LEU A 60 -1.27 2.54 1.85
C LEU A 60 -1.71 1.62 0.69
N ALA A 61 -1.92 0.34 0.96
CA ALA A 61 -2.16 -0.65 -0.08
C ALA A 61 -3.49 -0.45 -0.86
N PRO A 62 -4.66 -0.19 -0.22
CA PRO A 62 -5.91 -0.10 -0.96
C PRO A 62 -5.95 1.06 -1.97
N PRO A 63 -5.58 2.32 -1.62
CA PRO A 63 -5.65 3.41 -2.59
C PRO A 63 -4.66 3.25 -3.75
N THR A 64 -3.45 2.71 -3.49
CA THR A 64 -2.45 2.48 -4.53
C THR A 64 -2.88 1.40 -5.52
N VAL A 65 -3.41 0.29 -5.00
CA VAL A 65 -3.92 -0.79 -5.84
C VAL A 65 -5.19 -0.36 -6.57
N ALA A 66 -6.10 0.39 -5.90
CA ALA A 66 -7.31 0.92 -6.53
C ALA A 66 -6.96 1.85 -7.67
N PHE A 67 -5.96 2.72 -7.53
CA PHE A 67 -5.48 3.57 -8.61
C PHE A 67 -5.01 2.76 -9.82
N SER A 68 -4.13 1.78 -9.60
CA SER A 68 -3.62 0.93 -10.69
C SER A 68 -4.73 0.13 -11.38
N SER A 69 -5.69 -0.37 -10.60
CA SER A 69 -6.87 -1.09 -11.10
C SER A 69 -7.83 -0.17 -11.85
N TRP A 70 -7.99 1.07 -11.39
CA TRP A 70 -8.79 2.09 -12.08
C TRP A 70 -8.23 2.39 -13.46
N VAL A 71 -6.93 2.66 -13.56
CA VAL A 71 -6.26 2.89 -14.84
C VAL A 71 -6.45 1.70 -15.79
N ALA A 72 -6.36 0.47 -15.28
CA ALA A 72 -6.56 -0.73 -16.08
C ALA A 72 -8.02 -0.88 -16.57
N LEU A 73 -9.01 -0.65 -15.68
CA LEU A 73 -10.44 -0.78 -15.99
C LEU A 73 -10.92 0.26 -17.00
N THR A 74 -10.49 1.50 -16.83
CA THR A 74 -10.88 2.62 -17.70
C THR A 74 -10.08 2.67 -18.99
N LYS A 75 -9.05 1.80 -19.12
CA LYS A 75 -8.14 1.76 -20.27
C LYS A 75 -7.53 3.14 -20.60
N LEU A 76 -7.26 3.93 -19.56
CA LEU A 76 -6.62 5.22 -19.72
C LEU A 76 -5.25 5.06 -20.39
N THR A 77 -5.04 5.85 -21.45
CA THR A 77 -3.78 5.90 -22.19
C THR A 77 -2.99 7.14 -21.79
N PRO A 78 -1.66 7.16 -21.96
CA PRO A 78 -0.82 8.31 -21.61
C PRO A 78 -1.18 9.61 -22.36
N ASP A 79 -1.84 9.50 -23.50
CA ASP A 79 -2.27 10.66 -24.31
C ASP A 79 -3.51 11.37 -23.72
N GLN A 80 -4.18 10.73 -22.77
CA GLN A 80 -5.37 11.26 -22.10
C GLN A 80 -4.97 11.90 -20.79
N ALA A 81 -5.67 12.95 -20.38
CA ALA A 81 -5.53 13.48 -19.04
C ALA A 81 -6.06 12.47 -18.01
N LEU A 82 -5.36 12.35 -16.89
CA LEU A 82 -5.86 11.55 -15.77
C LEU A 82 -7.20 12.14 -15.31
N ASP A 83 -8.18 11.29 -15.10
CA ASP A 83 -9.51 11.69 -14.65
C ASP A 83 -9.51 12.10 -13.16
N PRO A 84 -10.55 12.83 -12.70
CA PRO A 84 -10.62 13.28 -11.31
C PRO A 84 -10.59 12.16 -10.28
N PHE A 85 -11.15 10.99 -10.59
CA PHE A 85 -11.16 9.87 -9.65
C PHE A 85 -9.77 9.25 -9.48
N GLY A 86 -9.01 9.14 -10.56
CA GLY A 86 -7.60 8.73 -10.52
C GLY A 86 -6.76 9.68 -9.65
N HIS A 87 -6.98 11.00 -9.78
CA HIS A 87 -6.32 11.99 -8.91
C HIS A 87 -6.70 11.83 -7.44
N ILE A 88 -7.98 11.56 -7.11
CA ILE A 88 -8.41 11.31 -5.73
C ILE A 88 -7.72 10.09 -5.16
N LEU A 89 -7.72 8.96 -5.88
CA LEU A 89 -7.08 7.73 -5.41
C LEU A 89 -5.59 7.92 -5.14
N MET A 90 -4.89 8.58 -6.07
CA MET A 90 -3.47 8.84 -5.91
C MET A 90 -3.18 9.87 -4.81
N GLY A 91 -4.03 10.89 -4.67
CA GLY A 91 -3.96 11.87 -3.58
C GLY A 91 -4.09 11.22 -2.21
N VAL A 92 -5.05 10.29 -2.05
CA VAL A 92 -5.21 9.50 -0.81
C VAL A 92 -3.99 8.60 -0.56
N ALA A 93 -3.41 8.00 -1.61
CA ALA A 93 -2.19 7.22 -1.49
C ALA A 93 -1.00 8.07 -0.99
N PHE A 94 -0.82 9.26 -1.54
CA PHE A 94 0.20 10.21 -1.06
C PHE A 94 -0.05 10.66 0.37
N PHE A 95 -1.30 10.92 0.74
CA PHE A 95 -1.66 11.27 2.12
C PHE A 95 -1.24 10.16 3.10
N PHE A 96 -1.56 8.90 2.82
CA PHE A 96 -1.16 7.79 3.69
C PHE A 96 0.35 7.54 3.68
N THR A 97 1.02 7.76 2.55
CA THR A 97 2.49 7.72 2.50
C THR A 97 3.08 8.76 3.46
N PHE A 98 2.62 9.99 3.40
CA PHE A 98 3.06 11.06 4.29
C PHE A 98 2.74 10.76 5.75
N PHE A 99 1.53 10.26 6.03
CA PHE A 99 1.14 9.82 7.37
C PHE A 99 2.10 8.76 7.92
N LEU A 100 2.47 7.75 7.13
CA LEU A 100 3.42 6.71 7.56
C LEU A 100 4.83 7.28 7.79
N ILE A 101 5.27 8.24 6.96
CA ILE A 101 6.54 8.93 7.16
C ILE A 101 6.56 9.65 8.52
N THR A 102 5.48 10.32 8.92
CA THR A 102 5.40 10.97 10.24
C THR A 102 5.49 10.00 11.42
N GLN A 103 5.09 8.74 11.22
CA GLN A 103 5.19 7.69 12.24
C GLN A 103 6.56 6.98 12.26
N PHE A 104 7.42 7.24 11.27
CA PHE A 104 8.69 6.51 11.09
C PHE A 104 9.57 6.54 12.34
N THR A 105 9.69 7.69 13.02
CA THR A 105 10.48 7.82 14.24
C THR A 105 9.99 6.97 15.40
N ARG A 106 8.68 6.68 15.44
CA ARG A 106 8.06 5.79 16.43
C ARG A 106 8.32 4.34 16.08
N PHE A 107 8.20 3.99 14.80
CA PHE A 107 8.44 2.63 14.34
C PHE A 107 9.92 2.24 14.44
N ALA A 108 10.85 3.13 14.09
CA ALA A 108 12.29 2.87 14.17
C ALA A 108 12.79 2.49 15.56
N LYS A 109 12.03 2.80 16.62
CA LYS A 109 12.36 2.43 18.01
C LYS A 109 11.84 1.05 18.41
N LEU A 110 11.02 0.41 17.58
CA LEU A 110 10.46 -0.90 17.87
C LEU A 110 11.48 -2.00 17.57
N PRO A 111 11.48 -3.09 18.36
CA PRO A 111 12.24 -4.28 18.01
C PRO A 111 11.74 -4.87 16.69
N PHE A 112 12.53 -5.75 16.10
CA PHE A 112 12.12 -6.44 14.88
C PHE A 112 11.07 -7.50 15.21
N PHE A 113 9.91 -7.40 14.57
CA PHE A 113 8.82 -8.39 14.58
C PHE A 113 8.53 -8.88 13.17
N MET A 114 7.98 -10.08 13.01
CA MET A 114 7.52 -10.57 11.69
C MET A 114 6.50 -9.63 11.03
N SER A 115 5.73 -8.88 11.83
CA SER A 115 4.77 -7.89 11.33
C SER A 115 5.40 -6.75 10.51
N TRP A 116 6.72 -6.55 10.57
CA TRP A 116 7.43 -5.61 9.70
C TRP A 116 7.31 -5.94 8.21
N TRP A 117 7.10 -7.21 7.87
CA TRP A 117 6.82 -7.62 6.50
C TRP A 117 5.53 -7.03 5.93
N ALA A 118 4.64 -6.51 6.80
CA ALA A 118 3.45 -5.78 6.37
C ALA A 118 3.77 -4.52 5.55
N TYR A 119 4.99 -3.99 5.60
CA TYR A 119 5.44 -2.87 4.76
C TYR A 119 5.77 -3.28 3.33
N SER A 120 6.10 -4.54 3.04
CA SER A 120 6.61 -4.98 1.74
C SER A 120 5.59 -4.78 0.62
N PHE A 121 4.40 -5.32 0.76
CA PHE A 121 3.35 -5.21 -0.25
C PHE A 121 2.88 -3.75 -0.46
N PRO A 122 2.55 -2.96 0.57
CA PRO A 122 2.11 -1.58 0.40
C PRO A 122 3.16 -0.67 -0.27
N SER A 123 4.44 -0.82 0.07
CA SER A 123 5.50 -0.04 -0.56
C SER A 123 5.72 -0.44 -2.03
N ALA A 124 5.65 -1.74 -2.35
CA ALA A 124 5.69 -2.21 -3.73
C ALA A 124 4.48 -1.70 -4.54
N ALA A 125 3.27 -1.76 -3.95
CA ALA A 125 2.05 -1.23 -4.58
C ALA A 125 2.14 0.28 -4.82
N MET A 126 2.70 1.04 -3.87
CA MET A 126 2.95 2.48 -4.04
C MET A 126 3.93 2.75 -5.17
N THR A 127 4.99 1.96 -5.28
CA THR A 127 5.97 2.06 -6.37
C THR A 127 5.29 1.86 -7.73
N VAL A 128 4.53 0.78 -7.89
CA VAL A 128 3.80 0.50 -9.14
C VAL A 128 2.80 1.60 -9.45
N ALA A 129 2.02 2.04 -8.46
CA ALA A 129 1.04 3.12 -8.63
C ALA A 129 1.72 4.42 -9.07
N THR A 130 2.88 4.76 -8.52
CA THR A 130 3.59 5.98 -8.87
C THR A 130 4.19 5.91 -10.28
N PHE A 131 4.67 4.74 -10.73
CA PHE A 131 5.05 4.55 -12.13
C PHE A 131 3.87 4.71 -13.08
N ASN A 132 2.71 4.13 -12.75
CA ASN A 132 1.49 4.32 -13.54
C ASN A 132 1.05 5.79 -13.54
N TYR A 133 1.16 6.49 -12.41
CA TYR A 133 0.83 7.91 -12.31
C TYR A 133 1.77 8.79 -13.13
N ALA A 134 3.04 8.42 -13.24
CA ALA A 134 4.03 9.12 -14.03
C ALA A 134 3.74 9.09 -15.54
N LEU A 135 2.92 8.17 -16.03
CA LEU A 135 2.46 8.15 -17.40
C LEU A 135 1.58 9.37 -17.74
N PHE A 136 0.86 9.90 -16.74
CA PHE A 136 -0.05 11.05 -16.87
C PHE A 136 0.59 12.35 -16.35
N VAL A 137 1.50 12.23 -15.37
CA VAL A 137 2.18 13.37 -14.73
C VAL A 137 3.69 13.13 -14.81
N PRO A 138 4.38 13.59 -15.86
CA PRO A 138 5.79 13.24 -16.11
C PRO A 138 6.74 13.54 -14.94
N GLY A 139 6.49 14.62 -14.18
CA GLY A 139 7.28 14.95 -12.98
C GLY A 139 7.22 13.89 -11.86
N ALA A 140 6.19 13.05 -11.84
CA ALA A 140 6.05 11.97 -10.86
C ALA A 140 7.05 10.82 -11.07
N ILE A 141 7.75 10.76 -12.18
CA ILE A 141 8.77 9.72 -12.45
C ILE A 141 9.88 9.75 -11.41
N TYR A 142 10.30 10.91 -10.93
CA TYR A 142 11.31 11.02 -9.87
C TYR A 142 10.82 10.43 -8.55
N ILE A 143 9.55 10.65 -8.22
CA ILE A 143 8.92 10.05 -7.03
C ILE A 143 8.85 8.53 -7.18
N ALA A 144 8.54 8.02 -8.38
CA ALA A 144 8.50 6.59 -8.65
C ALA A 144 9.87 5.91 -8.43
N TYR A 145 10.96 6.54 -8.87
CA TYR A 145 12.30 6.03 -8.61
C TYR A 145 12.70 6.09 -7.14
N ILE A 146 12.29 7.14 -6.42
CA ILE A 146 12.49 7.23 -4.97
C ILE A 146 11.74 6.09 -4.27
N CYS A 147 10.47 5.85 -4.63
CA CYS A 147 9.67 4.75 -4.09
C CYS A 147 10.31 3.38 -4.41
N LEU A 148 10.83 3.18 -5.62
CA LEU A 148 11.51 1.96 -6.02
C LEU A 148 12.76 1.71 -5.17
N CYS A 149 13.60 2.73 -5.03
CA CYS A 149 14.81 2.64 -4.22
C CYS A 149 14.47 2.32 -2.75
N PHE A 150 13.51 3.05 -2.18
CA PHE A 150 13.04 2.82 -0.81
C PHE A 150 12.50 1.40 -0.63
N THR A 151 11.62 0.93 -1.52
CA THR A 151 11.04 -0.42 -1.47
C THR A 151 12.11 -1.50 -1.56
N THR A 152 13.09 -1.32 -2.45
CA THR A 152 14.20 -2.27 -2.61
C THR A 152 15.02 -2.35 -1.33
N VAL A 153 15.43 -1.21 -0.77
CA VAL A 153 16.20 -1.16 0.48
C VAL A 153 15.40 -1.74 1.65
N LEU A 154 14.11 -1.43 1.72
CA LEU A 154 13.22 -1.96 2.75
C LEU A 154 13.16 -3.49 2.69
N ILE A 155 12.87 -4.07 1.52
CA ILE A 155 12.72 -5.52 1.37
C ILE A 155 14.04 -6.24 1.66
N LEU A 156 15.15 -5.72 1.15
CA LEU A 156 16.48 -6.28 1.46
C LEU A 156 16.81 -6.19 2.95
N GLY A 157 16.49 -5.07 3.58
CA GLY A 157 16.68 -4.89 5.03
C GLY A 157 15.83 -5.87 5.84
N LEU A 158 14.55 -6.05 5.48
CA LEU A 158 13.68 -7.04 6.12
C LEU A 158 14.19 -8.46 5.94
N PHE A 159 14.66 -8.80 4.75
CA PHE A 159 15.21 -10.12 4.46
C PHE A 159 16.45 -10.40 5.31
N ILE A 160 17.41 -9.46 5.36
CA ILE A 160 18.62 -9.58 6.19
C ILE A 160 18.26 -9.72 7.67
N ARG A 161 17.34 -8.88 8.17
CA ARG A 161 16.88 -8.93 9.56
C ARG A 161 16.20 -10.26 9.90
N THR A 162 15.41 -10.80 8.98
CA THR A 162 14.78 -12.11 9.15
C THR A 162 15.84 -13.22 9.26
N LEU A 163 16.85 -13.23 8.38
CA LEU A 163 17.94 -14.20 8.44
C LEU A 163 18.73 -14.10 9.76
N MET A 164 19.01 -12.87 10.22
CA MET A 164 19.68 -12.63 11.49
C MET A 164 18.84 -13.15 12.68
N ALA A 165 17.53 -12.87 12.70
CA ALA A 165 16.62 -13.32 13.74
C ALA A 165 16.55 -14.85 13.84
N ILE A 166 16.52 -15.54 12.68
CA ILE A 166 16.56 -17.01 12.62
C ILE A 166 17.90 -17.54 13.18
N HIS A 167 19.02 -16.94 12.75
CA HIS A 167 20.34 -17.40 13.16
C HIS A 167 20.60 -17.16 14.65
N MET A 168 20.16 -16.03 15.19
CA MET A 168 20.35 -15.64 16.59
C MET A 168 19.31 -16.24 17.54
N LYS A 169 18.31 -16.99 17.03
CA LYS A 169 17.17 -17.52 17.80
C LYS A 169 16.52 -16.44 18.67
N ASP A 170 16.33 -15.26 18.09
CA ASP A 170 15.74 -14.10 18.78
C ASP A 170 14.34 -14.46 19.30
N PRO A 171 14.05 -14.35 20.62
CA PRO A 171 12.74 -14.70 21.16
C PRO A 171 11.61 -13.80 20.65
N HIS A 172 11.90 -12.59 20.17
CA HIS A 172 10.89 -11.63 19.74
C HIS A 172 10.30 -11.90 18.35
N TRP A 173 10.84 -12.87 17.59
CA TRP A 173 10.33 -13.12 16.26
C TRP A 173 9.25 -14.22 16.21
N VAL A 174 9.14 -15.04 17.28
CA VAL A 174 8.21 -16.18 17.38
C VAL A 174 6.93 -15.82 18.15
N ASP A 175 6.97 -14.81 19.01
CA ASP A 175 5.85 -14.30 19.80
C ASP A 175 5.27 -13.02 19.15
#